data_2b4a0818769eec47f23fee916728e092
#
_entry.id   2b4a0818769eec47f23fee916728e092
#
_cell.length_a   1.000
_cell.length_b   1.000
_cell.length_c   1.000
_cell.angle_alpha   90.00
_cell.angle_beta   90.00
_cell.angle_gamma   90.00
#
_symmetry.space_group_name_H-M   'P 1'
#
loop_
_entity.id
_entity.type
_entity.pdbx_description
1 polymer ?
#
loop_
_entity_poly.entity_id
_entity_poly.type
_entity_poly.pdbx_seq_one_letter_code
_entity_poly.pdbx_strand_id
1 'polypeptide(L)'
;MSASKRKGTAWESAVVQYLRENGVPHAERRALGGTKDRGDIAGIPGVVIECKSATRIELSTWADETERERLADNARIGVTWIKRRGRSSPGAG
;
A
#
# COMPACT_ATOMS: atom_id res chain seq x y z
N MET A 1 -17.16 -3.85 -10.79
CA MET A 1 -16.17 -3.26 -9.85
C MET A 1 -16.57 -1.83 -9.55
N SER A 2 -16.54 -1.44 -8.29
CA SER A 2 -16.88 -0.07 -7.90
C SER A 2 -15.78 0.91 -8.26
N ALA A 3 -16.13 2.20 -8.37
CA ALA A 3 -15.14 3.25 -8.63
C ALA A 3 -14.08 3.30 -7.52
N SER A 4 -14.47 3.05 -6.27
CA SER A 4 -13.54 3.03 -5.14
C SER A 4 -12.50 1.93 -5.28
N LYS A 5 -12.91 0.74 -5.73
CA LYS A 5 -11.96 -0.37 -5.94
C LYS A 5 -10.99 -0.06 -7.07
N ARG A 6 -11.48 0.57 -8.14
CA ARG A 6 -10.61 0.94 -9.27
C ARG A 6 -9.58 1.98 -8.86
N LYS A 7 -9.96 2.96 -8.06
CA LYS A 7 -9.03 3.97 -7.55
C LYS A 7 -7.96 3.34 -6.67
N GLY A 8 -8.37 2.43 -5.79
CA GLY A 8 -7.45 1.72 -4.93
C GLY A 8 -6.45 0.89 -5.71
N THR A 9 -6.94 0.14 -6.70
CA THR A 9 -6.08 -0.68 -7.57
C THR A 9 -5.12 0.16 -8.38
N ALA A 10 -5.59 1.28 -8.91
CA ALA A 10 -4.74 2.18 -9.68
C ALA A 10 -3.61 2.76 -8.83
N TRP A 11 -3.91 3.13 -7.59
CA TRP A 11 -2.90 3.65 -6.69
C TRP A 11 -1.87 2.58 -6.31
N GLU A 12 -2.33 1.37 -5.99
CA GLU A 12 -1.43 0.25 -5.70
C GLU A 12 -0.49 -0.02 -6.88
N SER A 13 -1.02 -0.03 -8.09
CA SER A 13 -0.21 -0.24 -9.29
C SER A 13 0.82 0.87 -9.50
N ALA A 14 0.44 2.11 -9.21
CA ALA A 14 1.35 3.24 -9.30
C ALA A 14 2.49 3.12 -8.29
N VAL A 15 2.17 2.70 -7.07
CA VAL A 15 3.18 2.48 -6.03
C VAL A 15 4.13 1.36 -6.43
N VAL A 16 3.61 0.26 -6.97
CA VAL A 16 4.44 -0.85 -7.44
C VAL A 16 5.41 -0.39 -8.52
N GLN A 17 4.91 0.35 -9.50
CA GLN A 17 5.76 0.83 -10.58
C GLN A 17 6.85 1.75 -10.07
N TYR A 18 6.50 2.67 -9.18
CA TYR A 18 7.47 3.56 -8.55
C TYR A 18 8.57 2.78 -7.83
N LEU A 19 8.17 1.76 -7.06
CA LEU A 19 9.14 0.93 -6.34
C LEU A 19 10.06 0.19 -7.30
N ARG A 20 9.52 -0.39 -8.37
CA ARG A 20 10.33 -1.10 -9.36
C ARG A 20 11.35 -0.21 -10.02
N GLU A 21 10.99 1.04 -10.28
CA GLU A 21 11.87 2.03 -10.91
C GLU A 21 12.91 2.58 -9.94
N ASN A 22 12.72 2.40 -8.65
CA ASN A 22 13.57 3.00 -7.62
C ASN A 22 14.26 1.97 -6.73
N GLY A 23 14.63 0.83 -7.29
CA GLY A 23 15.49 -0.13 -6.61
C GLY A 23 14.79 -1.31 -5.96
N VAL A 24 13.49 -1.49 -6.20
CA VAL A 24 12.75 -2.63 -5.69
C VAL A 24 12.11 -3.39 -6.84
N PRO A 25 12.91 -4.12 -7.63
CA PRO A 25 12.42 -4.73 -8.87
C PRO A 25 11.40 -5.84 -8.67
N HIS A 26 11.36 -6.44 -7.48
CA HIS A 26 10.44 -7.53 -7.18
C HIS A 26 9.13 -7.08 -6.51
N ALA A 27 8.91 -5.78 -6.39
CA ALA A 27 7.66 -5.28 -5.84
C ALA A 27 6.49 -5.70 -6.72
N GLU A 28 5.39 -6.13 -6.10
CA GLU A 28 4.19 -6.54 -6.82
C GLU A 28 2.96 -6.36 -5.93
N ARG A 29 1.80 -6.22 -6.55
CA ARG A 29 0.56 -6.18 -5.79
C ARG A 29 0.30 -7.56 -5.20
N ARG A 30 -0.12 -7.57 -3.92
CA ARG A 30 -0.45 -8.82 -3.27
C ARG A 30 -1.80 -9.33 -3.77
N ALA A 31 -1.87 -10.61 -4.10
CA ALA A 31 -3.09 -11.22 -4.60
C ALA A 31 -4.19 -11.18 -3.54
N LEU A 32 -5.44 -10.97 -4.00
CA LEU A 32 -6.61 -11.06 -3.15
C LEU A 32 -6.87 -12.52 -2.79
N GLY A 33 -7.48 -12.76 -1.63
CA GLY A 33 -7.85 -14.09 -1.18
C GLY A 33 -6.93 -14.69 -0.13
N GLY A 34 -5.91 -13.96 0.29
CA GLY A 34 -5.10 -14.37 1.41
C GLY A 34 -5.88 -14.27 2.71
N THR A 35 -5.61 -15.18 3.63
CA THR A 35 -6.28 -15.17 4.94
C THR A 35 -5.59 -14.27 5.94
N LYS A 36 -4.40 -13.78 5.62
CA LYS A 36 -3.65 -12.88 6.50
C LYS A 36 -3.55 -11.49 5.89
N ASP A 37 -3.66 -10.53 6.77
CA ASP A 37 -3.48 -9.13 6.45
C ASP A 37 -1.98 -8.82 6.36
N ARG A 38 -1.46 -8.79 5.14
CA ARG A 38 -0.03 -8.58 4.91
C ARG A 38 0.27 -7.28 4.16
N GLY A 39 -0.73 -6.41 4.06
CA GLY A 39 -0.61 -5.21 3.27
C GLY A 39 -0.89 -5.45 1.79
N ASP A 40 -0.70 -4.41 1.01
CA ASP A 40 -1.08 -4.40 -0.41
C ASP A 40 0.06 -4.74 -1.36
N ILE A 41 1.30 -4.63 -0.92
CA ILE A 41 2.47 -4.80 -1.77
C ILE A 41 3.35 -5.92 -1.22
N ALA A 42 3.76 -6.83 -2.09
CA ALA A 42 4.69 -7.91 -1.78
C ALA A 42 6.04 -7.64 -2.42
N GLY A 43 7.05 -8.39 -2.01
CA GLY A 43 8.38 -8.32 -2.63
C GLY A 43 9.40 -7.49 -1.86
N ILE A 44 9.06 -7.04 -0.66
CA ILE A 44 9.97 -6.30 0.21
C ILE A 44 10.03 -7.01 1.56
N PRO A 45 11.04 -7.85 1.79
CA PRO A 45 11.15 -8.60 3.05
C PRO A 45 11.18 -7.66 4.26
N GLY A 46 10.39 -8.01 5.27
CA GLY A 46 10.37 -7.26 6.52
C GLY A 46 9.59 -5.96 6.49
N VAL A 47 8.93 -5.65 5.39
CA VAL A 47 8.18 -4.40 5.23
C VAL A 47 6.75 -4.70 4.79
N VAL A 48 5.79 -4.14 5.51
CA VAL A 48 4.37 -4.15 5.13
C VAL A 48 4.03 -2.78 4.56
N ILE A 49 3.45 -2.75 3.37
CA ILE A 49 3.01 -1.49 2.75
C ILE A 49 1.51 -1.53 2.56
N GLU A 50 0.82 -0.61 3.17
CA GLU A 50 -0.61 -0.41 3.02
C GLU A 50 -0.84 0.83 2.16
N CYS A 51 -1.52 0.67 1.02
CA CYS A 51 -1.79 1.78 0.09
C CYS A 51 -3.18 2.34 0.35
N LYS A 52 -3.28 3.64 0.48
CA LYS A 52 -4.56 4.31 0.73
C LYS A 52 -4.83 5.39 -0.30
N SER A 53 -6.01 5.32 -0.91
CA SER A 53 -6.48 6.31 -1.86
C SER A 53 -7.94 6.60 -1.53
N ALA A 54 -8.18 7.67 -0.80
CA ALA A 54 -9.52 8.06 -0.38
C ALA A 54 -9.67 9.56 -0.48
N THR A 55 -10.92 10.02 -0.61
CA THR A 55 -11.21 11.44 -0.65
C THR A 55 -11.01 12.11 0.70
N ARG A 56 -11.11 11.32 1.76
CA ARG A 56 -10.97 11.80 3.14
C ARG A 56 -9.81 11.07 3.81
N ILE A 57 -8.91 11.83 4.40
CA ILE A 57 -7.75 11.26 5.07
C ILE A 57 -8.08 10.91 6.51
N GLU A 58 -7.78 9.67 6.91
CA GLU A 58 -8.04 9.17 8.27
C GLU A 58 -6.75 8.55 8.81
N LEU A 59 -5.79 9.42 9.12
CA LEU A 59 -4.43 9.01 9.46
C LEU A 59 -4.35 8.05 10.66
N SER A 60 -5.11 8.32 11.73
CA SER A 60 -5.06 7.48 12.93
C SER A 60 -5.53 6.07 12.62
N THR A 61 -6.67 5.96 11.93
CA THR A 61 -7.24 4.66 11.57
C THR A 61 -6.29 3.88 10.68
N TRP A 62 -5.71 4.56 9.68
CA TRP A 62 -4.81 3.90 8.74
C TRP A 62 -3.49 3.49 9.38
N ALA A 63 -2.97 4.30 10.28
CA ALA A 63 -1.75 3.96 11.01
C ALA A 63 -1.96 2.72 11.89
N ASP A 64 -3.10 2.66 12.58
CA ASP A 64 -3.44 1.52 13.42
C ASP A 64 -3.62 0.25 12.58
N GLU A 65 -4.26 0.38 11.42
CA GLU A 65 -4.45 -0.72 10.49
C GLU A 65 -3.11 -1.25 9.99
N THR A 66 -2.21 -0.37 9.57
CA THR A 66 -0.88 -0.74 9.11
C THR A 66 -0.09 -1.42 10.21
N GLU A 67 -0.19 -0.93 11.44
CA GLU A 67 0.51 -1.54 12.58
C GLU A 67 0.00 -2.94 12.86
N ARG A 68 -1.31 -3.16 12.77
CA ARG A 68 -1.87 -4.52 12.94
C ARG A 68 -1.35 -5.46 11.85
N GLU A 69 -1.27 -4.98 10.62
CA GLU A 69 -0.74 -5.79 9.51
C GLU A 69 0.74 -6.07 9.69
N ARG A 70 1.50 -5.09 10.17
CA ARG A 70 2.91 -5.29 10.48
C ARG A 70 3.10 -6.40 11.51
N LEU A 71 2.32 -6.36 12.58
CA LEU A 71 2.39 -7.38 13.62
C LEU A 71 1.95 -8.75 13.12
N ALA A 72 0.87 -8.79 12.34
CA ALA A 72 0.35 -10.05 11.80
C ALA A 72 1.33 -10.72 10.86
N ASP A 73 2.09 -9.95 10.08
CA ASP A 73 3.08 -10.46 9.14
C ASP A 73 4.48 -10.59 9.77
N ASN A 74 4.61 -10.26 11.04
CA ASN A 74 5.89 -10.26 11.75
C ASN A 74 6.92 -9.40 11.02
N ALA A 75 6.50 -8.29 10.44
CA ALA A 75 7.37 -7.40 9.71
C ALA A 75 8.07 -6.41 10.65
N ARG A 76 9.20 -5.90 10.21
CA ARG A 76 9.99 -4.93 10.99
C ARG A 76 9.46 -3.52 10.83
N ILE A 77 8.91 -3.20 9.66
CA ILE A 77 8.46 -1.85 9.31
C ILE A 77 7.08 -1.91 8.66
N GLY A 78 6.21 -0.99 9.07
CA GLY A 78 4.92 -0.77 8.41
C GLY A 78 4.92 0.60 7.76
N VAL A 79 4.47 0.68 6.52
CA VAL A 79 4.38 1.92 5.75
C VAL A 79 2.94 2.12 5.28
N THR A 80 2.37 3.28 5.58
CA THR A 80 1.09 3.70 5.03
C THR A 80 1.39 4.68 3.90
N TRP A 81 1.14 4.26 2.67
CA TRP A 81 1.45 5.08 1.49
C TRP A 81 0.17 5.72 0.98
N ILE A 82 0.04 7.00 1.19
CA ILE A 82 -1.20 7.72 0.97
C ILE A 82 -1.13 8.54 -0.31
N LYS A 83 -2.15 8.39 -1.17
CA LYS A 83 -2.28 9.23 -2.35
C LYS A 83 -2.79 10.59 -1.91
N ARG A 84 -2.01 11.63 -2.20
CA ARG A 84 -2.44 13.00 -1.92
C ARG A 84 -3.41 13.46 -2.98
N ARG A 85 -4.38 14.26 -2.55
CA ARG A 85 -5.37 14.83 -3.47
C ARG A 85 -4.67 15.65 -4.55
N GLY A 86 -5.06 15.39 -5.80
CA GLY A 86 -4.46 16.07 -6.96
C GLY A 86 -3.08 15.55 -7.34
N ARG A 87 -2.58 14.52 -6.68
CA ARG A 87 -1.29 13.92 -6.98
C ARG A 87 -1.50 12.48 -7.42
N SER A 88 -0.93 12.11 -8.55
CA SER A 88 -1.04 10.74 -9.07
C SER A 88 0.26 9.96 -8.98
N SER A 89 1.37 10.63 -8.72
CA SER A 89 2.68 9.98 -8.64
C SER A 89 3.06 9.69 -7.19
N PRO A 90 3.47 8.45 -6.88
CA PRO A 90 3.93 8.11 -5.53
C PRO A 90 5.11 8.96 -5.05
N GLY A 91 5.96 9.37 -5.96
CA GLY A 91 7.12 10.19 -5.62
C GLY A 91 6.78 11.64 -5.32
N ALA A 92 5.55 12.09 -5.63
CA ALA A 92 5.08 13.44 -5.35
C ALA A 92 4.29 13.50 -4.03
N GLY A 93 4.02 12.35 -3.46
CA GLY A 93 3.21 12.20 -2.25
C GLY A 93 3.91 12.53 -0.94
#